data_87fdfef3f5a6a8b546f0bec37ef65640
#
_entry.id   87fdfef3f5a6a8b546f0bec37ef65640
#
_cell.length_a   1.000
_cell.length_b   1.000
_cell.length_c   1.000
_cell.angle_alpha   90.00
_cell.angle_beta   90.00
_cell.angle_gamma   90.00
#
_symmetry.space_group_name_H-M   'P 1'
#
loop_
_entity.id
_entity.type
_entity.pdbx_description
1 polymer ?
#
loop_
_entity_poly.entity_id
_entity_poly.type
_entity_poly.pdbx_seq_one_letter_code
_entity_poly.pdbx_strand_id
1 'polypeptide(L)'
;MHMAQIRINHLTFSYDGSFDNVFEDVSFSIDTNWKLGFIGRNGKGKTTFLNLLMGKYDYQGSIDTNTVFDYFPYRITEQEMQLPAAEFIEDLKAGCEAWRVICELSGLGEDADILYRPFCTLSPGERTKVLLAVLFSGENDFLLIDEPTNHLDQQARETVKNYLASKKGFLLVSHDRDLLDACTDHCLVLNRKSIEVQNGNFSCWWENKQRKDQFALAENEKHKKEISKLRQAAMRTARWADQNERTKIGFDPTKEHDRFIDSRCYIGAKTKKMQSRVSQMEKRINREIEEKEGLLLDIETPVDLKLVSLTHHKDTLVYLKDYSVRYADAAHPVFENLTFSIHRGDRIALSGKNGCGKSTLIRMIIEKANAKDSDGSILEKGVCETASGLVISYVGQNATGLKGDLTAFCKANDLDQSLFRAILRQLDFDRVQFEKNMEDYSEGQKKKVLLARSLLTPAHLYIWDEPLNYIDVFSRMQIEKLLLTYQPTMLFVEHDVRFREKIATEEVFLRTR
;
A
#
# COMPACT_ATOMS: atom_id res chain seq x y z
N MET A 1 -35.57 -14.61 -12.03
CA MET A 1 -34.71 -13.50 -11.55
C MET A 1 -33.87 -13.04 -12.73
N HIS A 2 -34.12 -11.86 -13.27
CA HIS A 2 -33.25 -11.30 -14.29
C HIS A 2 -31.93 -10.98 -13.62
N MET A 3 -30.84 -11.66 -14.05
CA MET A 3 -29.48 -11.27 -13.66
C MET A 3 -29.23 -9.89 -14.28
N ALA A 4 -29.20 -8.86 -13.46
CA ALA A 4 -28.77 -7.55 -13.92
C ALA A 4 -27.23 -7.61 -14.06
N GLN A 5 -26.73 -7.22 -15.22
CA GLN A 5 -25.31 -7.15 -15.52
C GLN A 5 -24.91 -5.69 -15.76
N ILE A 6 -23.79 -5.31 -15.22
CA ILE A 6 -23.11 -4.05 -15.54
C ILE A 6 -22.04 -4.41 -16.59
N ARG A 7 -22.18 -3.88 -17.80
CA ARG A 7 -21.24 -4.11 -18.91
C ARG A 7 -20.45 -2.83 -19.17
N ILE A 8 -19.16 -2.94 -19.11
CA ILE A 8 -18.23 -1.88 -19.45
C ILE A 8 -17.57 -2.25 -20.77
N ASN A 9 -17.68 -1.38 -21.80
CA ASN A 9 -17.14 -1.62 -23.12
C ASN A 9 -16.23 -0.44 -23.53
N HIS A 10 -14.99 -0.76 -23.85
CA HIS A 10 -13.99 0.16 -24.39
C HIS A 10 -13.82 1.45 -23.56
N LEU A 11 -13.90 1.33 -22.22
CA LEU A 11 -13.79 2.45 -21.31
C LEU A 11 -12.38 3.05 -21.37
N THR A 12 -12.31 4.31 -21.79
CA THR A 12 -11.09 5.12 -21.77
C THR A 12 -11.38 6.42 -21.05
N PHE A 13 -10.52 6.79 -20.09
CA PHE A 13 -10.69 7.99 -19.30
C PHE A 13 -9.35 8.67 -18.99
N SER A 14 -9.31 10.00 -19.13
CA SER A 14 -8.26 10.88 -18.65
C SER A 14 -8.86 12.11 -17.99
N TYR A 15 -8.20 12.69 -17.01
CA TYR A 15 -8.63 13.98 -16.43
C TYR A 15 -8.33 15.12 -17.39
N ASP A 16 -9.16 16.16 -17.36
CA ASP A 16 -8.95 17.37 -18.16
C ASP A 16 -7.57 17.98 -17.89
N GLY A 17 -6.83 18.23 -18.98
CA GLY A 17 -5.45 18.75 -18.89
C GLY A 17 -4.37 17.70 -18.57
N SER A 18 -4.72 16.41 -18.44
CA SER A 18 -3.75 15.33 -18.30
C SER A 18 -3.49 14.65 -19.65
N PHE A 19 -2.21 14.40 -19.97
CA PHE A 19 -1.84 13.61 -21.15
C PHE A 19 -1.88 12.10 -20.89
N ASP A 20 -1.98 11.69 -19.63
CA ASP A 20 -1.98 10.28 -19.24
C ASP A 20 -3.39 9.75 -19.03
N ASN A 21 -3.72 8.64 -19.69
CA ASN A 21 -4.98 7.92 -19.45
C ASN A 21 -4.91 7.18 -18.11
N VAL A 22 -5.98 7.33 -17.31
CA VAL A 22 -6.21 6.56 -16.09
C VAL A 22 -6.69 5.16 -16.45
N PHE A 23 -7.60 5.07 -17.43
CA PHE A 23 -8.07 3.81 -18.04
C PHE A 23 -7.88 3.87 -19.54
N GLU A 24 -7.55 2.75 -20.16
CA GLU A 24 -7.28 2.65 -21.60
C GLU A 24 -7.90 1.36 -22.16
N ASP A 25 -8.96 1.54 -22.97
CA ASP A 25 -9.67 0.46 -23.66
C ASP A 25 -10.08 -0.73 -22.74
N VAL A 26 -10.68 -0.42 -21.60
CA VAL A 26 -11.06 -1.42 -20.60
C VAL A 26 -12.44 -1.99 -20.91
N SER A 27 -12.56 -3.32 -21.00
CA SER A 27 -13.83 -4.01 -21.25
C SER A 27 -13.99 -5.22 -20.32
N PHE A 28 -15.09 -5.26 -19.56
CA PHE A 28 -15.46 -6.38 -18.69
C PHE A 28 -16.93 -6.29 -18.28
N SER A 29 -17.42 -7.34 -17.61
CA SER A 29 -18.78 -7.39 -17.08
C SER A 29 -18.79 -7.79 -15.62
N ILE A 30 -19.74 -7.25 -14.87
CA ILE A 30 -19.99 -7.51 -13.45
C ILE A 30 -21.43 -8.03 -13.31
N ASP A 31 -21.63 -9.06 -12.52
CA ASP A 31 -22.95 -9.49 -12.07
C ASP A 31 -23.32 -8.72 -10.79
N THR A 32 -24.52 -8.14 -10.74
CA THR A 32 -24.98 -7.34 -9.60
C THR A 32 -25.19 -8.16 -8.31
N ASN A 33 -25.14 -9.47 -8.36
CA ASN A 33 -25.17 -10.31 -7.16
C ASN A 33 -23.80 -10.59 -6.56
N TRP A 34 -22.71 -10.25 -7.26
CA TRP A 34 -21.37 -10.51 -6.79
C TRP A 34 -20.98 -9.59 -5.62
N LYS A 35 -20.12 -10.11 -4.78
CA LYS A 35 -19.42 -9.38 -3.73
C LYS A 35 -18.01 -9.09 -4.24
N LEU A 36 -17.83 -7.91 -4.84
CA LEU A 36 -16.59 -7.55 -5.51
C LEU A 36 -15.63 -6.84 -4.58
N GLY A 37 -14.42 -7.34 -4.44
CA GLY A 37 -13.32 -6.62 -3.82
C GLY A 37 -12.53 -5.84 -4.86
N PHE A 38 -12.52 -4.51 -4.79
CA PHE A 38 -11.76 -3.68 -5.72
C PHE A 38 -10.35 -3.42 -5.22
N ILE A 39 -9.39 -4.09 -5.84
CA ILE A 39 -7.99 -4.13 -5.43
C ILE A 39 -7.17 -3.28 -6.40
N GLY A 40 -6.29 -2.47 -5.86
CA GLY A 40 -5.37 -1.66 -6.64
C GLY A 40 -4.56 -0.71 -5.77
N ARG A 41 -3.45 -0.22 -6.29
CA ARG A 41 -2.60 0.75 -5.60
C ARG A 41 -3.31 2.09 -5.42
N ASN A 42 -2.88 2.86 -4.41
CA ASN A 42 -3.41 4.20 -4.20
C ASN A 42 -3.02 5.15 -5.34
N GLY A 43 -3.97 6.04 -5.72
CA GLY A 43 -3.76 6.99 -6.81
C GLY A 43 -3.88 6.41 -8.23
N LYS A 44 -4.19 5.12 -8.39
CA LYS A 44 -4.32 4.49 -9.72
C LYS A 44 -5.73 4.54 -10.31
N GLY A 45 -6.68 5.21 -9.63
CA GLY A 45 -8.01 5.46 -10.20
C GLY A 45 -9.16 4.65 -9.59
N LYS A 46 -9.00 4.03 -8.40
CA LYS A 46 -10.13 3.31 -7.75
C LYS A 46 -11.34 4.21 -7.55
N THR A 47 -11.18 5.31 -6.84
CA THR A 47 -12.26 6.29 -6.62
C THR A 47 -12.73 6.94 -7.92
N THR A 48 -11.82 7.12 -8.90
CA THR A 48 -12.17 7.59 -10.24
C THR A 48 -13.14 6.64 -10.93
N PHE A 49 -12.86 5.33 -10.87
CA PHE A 49 -13.75 4.32 -11.44
C PHE A 49 -15.13 4.31 -10.76
N LEU A 50 -15.19 4.43 -9.43
CA LEU A 50 -16.46 4.57 -8.70
C LEU A 50 -17.23 5.82 -9.16
N ASN A 51 -16.54 6.94 -9.36
CA ASN A 51 -17.17 8.18 -9.86
C ASN A 51 -17.65 8.05 -11.31
N LEU A 52 -16.95 7.28 -12.16
CA LEU A 52 -17.41 6.98 -13.53
C LEU A 52 -18.67 6.12 -13.52
N LEU A 53 -18.78 5.11 -12.65
CA LEU A 53 -20.01 4.32 -12.48
C LEU A 53 -21.19 5.19 -12.05
N MET A 54 -20.92 6.20 -11.22
CA MET A 54 -21.93 7.19 -10.77
C MET A 54 -22.26 8.27 -11.83
N GLY A 55 -21.62 8.24 -13.01
CA GLY A 55 -21.82 9.23 -14.07
C GLY A 55 -21.33 10.64 -13.74
N LYS A 56 -20.34 10.79 -12.84
CA LYS A 56 -19.81 12.11 -12.44
C LYS A 56 -18.78 12.69 -13.42
N TYR A 57 -18.25 11.87 -14.32
CA TYR A 57 -17.26 12.27 -15.31
C TYR A 57 -17.66 11.78 -16.69
N ASP A 58 -17.35 12.56 -17.72
CA ASP A 58 -17.46 12.14 -19.11
C ASP A 58 -16.33 11.18 -19.47
N TYR A 59 -16.63 10.14 -20.25
CA TYR A 59 -15.67 9.11 -20.65
C TYR A 59 -15.92 8.63 -22.08
N GLN A 60 -14.96 7.97 -22.69
CA GLN A 60 -15.11 7.27 -23.96
C GLN A 60 -15.47 5.81 -23.71
N GLY A 61 -16.34 5.24 -24.56
CA GLY A 61 -16.86 3.90 -24.40
C GLY A 61 -18.31 3.88 -23.90
N SER A 62 -18.76 2.76 -23.33
CA SER A 62 -20.10 2.66 -22.73
C SER A 62 -20.09 1.89 -21.41
N ILE A 63 -20.96 2.30 -20.49
CA ILE A 63 -21.32 1.58 -19.27
C ILE A 63 -22.81 1.29 -19.34
N ASP A 64 -23.14 0.05 -19.66
CA ASP A 64 -24.51 -0.41 -19.86
C ASP A 64 -25.02 -1.07 -18.59
N THR A 65 -25.99 -0.46 -17.92
CA THR A 65 -26.58 -0.97 -16.68
C THR A 65 -28.03 -0.49 -16.53
N ASN A 66 -28.83 -1.36 -15.90
CA ASN A 66 -30.19 -1.00 -15.45
C ASN A 66 -30.26 -0.81 -13.93
N THR A 67 -29.10 -0.76 -13.25
CA THR A 67 -29.00 -0.73 -11.80
C THR A 67 -28.65 0.68 -11.34
N VAL A 68 -29.24 1.12 -10.24
CA VAL A 68 -28.89 2.38 -9.58
C VAL A 68 -27.67 2.14 -8.70
N PHE A 69 -26.71 3.04 -8.76
CA PHE A 69 -25.53 3.01 -7.89
C PHE A 69 -25.76 3.91 -6.69
N ASP A 70 -25.41 3.42 -5.52
CA ASP A 70 -25.34 4.22 -4.31
C ASP A 70 -23.92 4.11 -3.70
N TYR A 71 -23.43 5.19 -3.10
CA TYR A 71 -22.02 5.33 -2.74
C TYR A 71 -21.85 5.67 -1.26
N PHE A 72 -21.01 4.91 -0.62
CA PHE A 72 -20.50 5.15 0.73
C PHE A 72 -19.02 5.56 0.68
N PRO A 73 -18.59 6.58 1.46
CA PRO A 73 -19.33 7.31 2.50
C PRO A 73 -20.16 8.46 1.95
N TYR A 74 -21.32 8.66 2.54
CA TYR A 74 -22.14 9.85 2.29
C TYR A 74 -21.43 11.11 2.79
N ARG A 75 -21.60 12.21 2.07
CA ARG A 75 -21.07 13.51 2.51
C ARG A 75 -22.08 14.14 3.47
N ILE A 76 -21.65 14.36 4.69
CA ILE A 76 -22.44 15.02 5.74
C ILE A 76 -21.98 16.45 5.87
N THR A 77 -22.90 17.39 5.78
CA THR A 77 -22.64 18.84 5.94
C THR A 77 -22.48 19.21 7.42
N GLU A 78 -21.88 20.38 7.69
CA GLU A 78 -21.75 20.87 9.07
C GLU A 78 -23.11 21.09 9.77
N GLN A 79 -24.15 21.39 9.00
CA GLN A 79 -25.50 21.55 9.52
C GLN A 79 -26.10 20.20 9.93
N GLU A 80 -26.01 19.20 9.07
CA GLU A 80 -26.48 17.84 9.35
C GLU A 80 -25.75 17.20 10.53
N MET A 81 -24.47 17.55 10.74
CA MET A 81 -23.71 17.09 11.92
C MET A 81 -24.37 17.47 13.25
N GLN A 82 -25.14 18.57 13.31
CA GLN A 82 -25.81 19.02 14.52
C GLN A 82 -27.21 18.39 14.69
N LEU A 83 -27.74 17.77 13.64
CA LEU A 83 -29.07 17.16 13.63
C LEU A 83 -29.01 15.69 13.99
N PRO A 84 -30.10 15.10 14.52
CA PRO A 84 -30.29 13.66 14.60
C PRO A 84 -30.31 13.03 13.21
N ALA A 85 -29.72 11.84 13.07
CA ALA A 85 -29.70 11.16 11.77
C ALA A 85 -31.11 10.93 11.19
N ALA A 86 -32.10 10.68 12.03
CA ALA A 86 -33.49 10.49 11.63
C ALA A 86 -34.09 11.66 10.84
N GLU A 87 -33.52 12.88 10.96
CA GLU A 87 -34.03 14.08 10.28
C GLU A 87 -33.45 14.27 8.86
N PHE A 88 -32.30 13.65 8.54
CA PHE A 88 -31.64 13.86 7.25
C PHE A 88 -31.39 12.57 6.43
N ILE A 89 -31.76 11.39 6.93
CA ILE A 89 -31.56 10.12 6.19
C ILE A 89 -32.32 10.08 4.86
N GLU A 90 -33.50 10.73 4.76
CA GLU A 90 -34.27 10.80 3.51
C GLU A 90 -33.58 11.70 2.47
N ASP A 91 -32.85 12.73 2.91
CA ASP A 91 -32.07 13.62 2.03
C ASP A 91 -30.81 12.89 1.51
N LEU A 92 -30.23 11.98 2.32
CA LEU A 92 -29.08 11.17 1.89
C LEU A 92 -29.47 10.10 0.86
N LYS A 93 -30.64 9.47 1.08
CA LYS A 93 -31.14 8.41 0.20
C LYS A 93 -32.63 8.52 0.04
N ALA A 94 -33.07 8.89 -1.16
CA ALA A 94 -34.49 9.02 -1.50
C ALA A 94 -35.24 7.69 -1.27
N GLY A 95 -36.38 7.76 -0.57
CA GLY A 95 -37.18 6.58 -0.24
C GLY A 95 -36.62 5.72 0.90
N CYS A 96 -35.68 6.25 1.66
CA CYS A 96 -35.15 5.60 2.86
C CYS A 96 -36.18 5.70 4.00
N GLU A 97 -36.79 4.58 4.35
CA GLU A 97 -37.74 4.51 5.47
C GLU A 97 -36.99 4.21 6.78
N ALA A 98 -37.24 5.02 7.83
CA ALA A 98 -36.54 4.91 9.11
C ALA A 98 -36.59 3.49 9.73
N TRP A 99 -37.71 2.77 9.57
CA TRP A 99 -37.83 1.41 10.10
C TRP A 99 -36.86 0.42 9.42
N ARG A 100 -36.57 0.60 8.11
CA ARG A 100 -35.59 -0.23 7.39
C ARG A 100 -34.18 0.02 7.93
N VAL A 101 -33.84 1.28 8.17
CA VAL A 101 -32.56 1.66 8.79
C VAL A 101 -32.42 1.04 10.18
N ILE A 102 -33.48 1.04 10.99
CA ILE A 102 -33.49 0.41 12.32
C ILE A 102 -33.23 -1.10 12.21
N CYS A 103 -33.85 -1.78 11.23
CA CYS A 103 -33.58 -3.21 11.00
C CYS A 103 -32.11 -3.46 10.65
N GLU A 104 -31.53 -2.62 9.79
CA GLU A 104 -30.10 -2.74 9.42
C GLU A 104 -29.16 -2.40 10.57
N LEU A 105 -29.49 -1.40 11.40
CA LEU A 105 -28.75 -1.06 12.63
C LEU A 105 -28.73 -2.21 13.63
N SER A 106 -29.85 -2.90 13.82
CA SER A 106 -29.90 -4.10 14.65
C SER A 106 -28.92 -5.18 14.17
N GLY A 107 -28.79 -5.35 12.84
CA GLY A 107 -27.76 -6.22 12.23
C GLY A 107 -26.32 -5.76 12.47
N LEU A 108 -26.11 -4.46 12.70
CA LEU A 108 -24.83 -3.85 13.05
C LEU A 108 -24.59 -3.76 14.58
N GLY A 109 -25.51 -4.35 15.38
CA GLY A 109 -25.38 -4.41 16.83
C GLY A 109 -25.57 -3.07 17.53
N GLU A 110 -26.37 -2.17 16.92
CA GLU A 110 -26.71 -0.85 17.48
C GLU A 110 -28.21 -0.73 17.71
N ASP A 111 -28.58 0.01 18.77
CA ASP A 111 -29.96 0.31 19.09
C ASP A 111 -30.51 1.48 18.25
N ALA A 112 -31.82 1.53 18.06
CA ALA A 112 -32.50 2.59 17.32
C ALA A 112 -32.24 4.01 17.88
N ASP A 113 -31.93 4.10 19.17
CA ASP A 113 -31.74 5.36 19.90
C ASP A 113 -30.62 6.24 19.28
N ILE A 114 -29.64 5.62 18.62
CA ILE A 114 -28.54 6.37 17.97
C ILE A 114 -29.03 7.26 16.83
N LEU A 115 -30.16 6.95 16.19
CA LEU A 115 -30.74 7.78 15.12
C LEU A 115 -31.31 9.10 15.64
N TYR A 116 -31.69 9.15 16.91
CA TYR A 116 -32.33 10.32 17.53
C TYR A 116 -31.35 11.20 18.32
N ARG A 117 -30.07 10.79 18.39
CA ARG A 117 -29.00 11.61 18.97
C ARG A 117 -28.39 12.51 17.92
N PRO A 118 -27.93 13.75 18.29
CA PRO A 118 -27.18 14.60 17.36
C PRO A 118 -25.99 13.86 16.77
N PHE A 119 -25.83 13.89 15.44
CA PHE A 119 -24.84 13.08 14.73
C PHE A 119 -23.39 13.39 15.17
N CYS A 120 -23.13 14.65 15.58
CA CYS A 120 -21.83 15.05 16.14
C CYS A 120 -21.47 14.34 17.44
N THR A 121 -22.45 13.88 18.22
CA THR A 121 -22.23 13.18 19.50
C THR A 121 -21.91 11.71 19.34
N LEU A 122 -22.14 11.15 18.15
CA LEU A 122 -21.86 9.75 17.85
C LEU A 122 -20.34 9.54 17.68
N SER A 123 -19.86 8.42 18.16
CA SER A 123 -18.48 7.98 17.88
C SER A 123 -18.28 7.74 16.37
N PRO A 124 -17.04 7.78 15.86
CA PRO A 124 -16.76 7.48 14.46
C PRO A 124 -17.30 6.10 14.01
N GLY A 125 -17.28 5.11 14.92
CA GLY A 125 -17.84 3.78 14.68
C GLY A 125 -19.36 3.80 14.53
N GLU A 126 -20.07 4.46 15.44
CA GLU A 126 -21.53 4.61 15.38
C GLU A 126 -21.97 5.34 14.11
N ARG A 127 -21.26 6.44 13.75
CA ARG A 127 -21.52 7.17 12.49
C ARG A 127 -21.40 6.27 11.27
N THR A 128 -20.32 5.51 11.17
CA THR A 128 -20.11 4.57 10.07
C THR A 128 -21.22 3.54 9.98
N LYS A 129 -21.65 2.98 11.11
CA LYS A 129 -22.75 2.00 11.18
C LYS A 129 -24.08 2.60 10.75
N VAL A 130 -24.41 3.83 11.19
CA VAL A 130 -25.62 4.53 10.75
C VAL A 130 -25.62 4.72 9.23
N LEU A 131 -24.52 5.23 8.67
CA LEU A 131 -24.43 5.46 7.23
C LEU A 131 -24.44 4.17 6.40
N LEU A 132 -23.86 3.08 6.92
CA LEU A 132 -23.98 1.75 6.30
C LEU A 132 -25.41 1.22 6.37
N ALA A 133 -26.12 1.43 7.48
CA ALA A 133 -27.53 1.05 7.59
C ALA A 133 -28.40 1.81 6.58
N VAL A 134 -28.17 3.12 6.39
CA VAL A 134 -28.83 3.92 5.34
C VAL A 134 -28.52 3.35 3.96
N LEU A 135 -27.25 3.04 3.67
CA LEU A 135 -26.83 2.49 2.38
C LEU A 135 -27.59 1.19 2.03
N PHE A 136 -27.73 0.29 3.00
CA PHE A 136 -28.38 -1.02 2.80
C PHE A 136 -29.89 -1.03 2.99
N SER A 137 -30.51 0.11 3.33
CA SER A 137 -31.96 0.21 3.52
C SER A 137 -32.77 0.20 2.21
N GLY A 138 -32.13 0.42 1.05
CA GLY A 138 -32.75 0.43 -0.28
C GLY A 138 -32.97 -0.94 -0.90
N GLU A 139 -33.71 -0.98 -2.01
CA GLU A 139 -33.95 -2.18 -2.80
C GLU A 139 -33.30 -2.05 -4.19
N ASN A 140 -32.71 -3.14 -4.69
CA ASN A 140 -32.17 -3.30 -6.05
C ASN A 140 -31.02 -2.36 -6.45
N ASP A 141 -30.32 -1.78 -5.50
CA ASP A 141 -29.15 -0.97 -5.74
C ASP A 141 -27.88 -1.85 -5.83
N PHE A 142 -26.90 -1.44 -6.62
CA PHE A 142 -25.56 -1.97 -6.55
C PHE A 142 -24.68 -0.99 -5.77
N LEU A 143 -24.19 -1.42 -4.61
CA LEU A 143 -23.61 -0.53 -3.64
C LEU A 143 -22.10 -0.38 -3.86
N LEU A 144 -21.63 0.86 -3.85
CA LEU A 144 -20.21 1.20 -3.97
C LEU A 144 -19.70 1.64 -2.60
N ILE A 145 -18.87 0.79 -1.98
CA ILE A 145 -18.41 0.98 -0.59
C ILE A 145 -16.92 1.29 -0.63
N ASP A 146 -16.55 2.51 -0.23
CA ASP A 146 -15.14 2.96 -0.23
C ASP A 146 -14.64 3.12 1.21
N GLU A 147 -13.73 2.24 1.62
CA GLU A 147 -13.01 2.23 2.90
C GLU A 147 -13.93 2.31 4.15
N PRO A 148 -14.88 1.37 4.34
CA PRO A 148 -15.86 1.44 5.43
C PRO A 148 -15.26 1.21 6.81
N THR A 149 -14.03 0.72 6.92
CA THR A 149 -13.36 0.39 8.19
C THR A 149 -12.35 1.43 8.65
N ASN A 150 -12.24 2.56 7.94
CA ASN A 150 -11.36 3.64 8.37
C ASN A 150 -11.80 4.21 9.73
N HIS A 151 -10.84 4.44 10.63
CA HIS A 151 -11.07 4.98 11.97
C HIS A 151 -11.88 4.09 12.92
N LEU A 152 -12.20 2.85 12.53
CA LEU A 152 -12.88 1.90 13.37
C LEU A 152 -11.89 1.17 14.28
N ASP A 153 -12.27 0.96 15.54
CA ASP A 153 -11.55 0.04 16.41
C ASP A 153 -11.81 -1.43 16.01
N GLN A 154 -11.09 -2.35 16.63
CA GLN A 154 -11.15 -3.77 16.28
C GLN A 154 -12.57 -4.34 16.42
N GLN A 155 -13.31 -3.97 17.47
CA GLN A 155 -14.65 -4.49 17.71
C GLN A 155 -15.64 -3.99 16.65
N ALA A 156 -15.60 -2.70 16.30
CA ALA A 156 -16.42 -2.13 15.25
C ALA A 156 -16.10 -2.71 13.87
N ARG A 157 -14.81 -2.94 13.56
CA ARG A 157 -14.37 -3.62 12.31
C ARG A 157 -14.94 -5.02 12.20
N GLU A 158 -14.89 -5.82 13.28
CA GLU A 158 -15.43 -7.17 13.29
C GLU A 158 -16.94 -7.18 13.07
N THR A 159 -17.67 -6.24 13.69
CA THR A 159 -19.12 -6.10 13.49
C THR A 159 -19.43 -5.75 12.03
N VAL A 160 -18.75 -4.76 11.44
CA VAL A 160 -18.95 -4.36 10.04
C VAL A 160 -18.57 -5.50 9.09
N LYS A 161 -17.49 -6.24 9.36
CA LYS A 161 -17.07 -7.41 8.58
C LYS A 161 -18.18 -8.47 8.55
N ASN A 162 -18.71 -8.86 9.70
CA ASN A 162 -19.77 -9.87 9.80
C ASN A 162 -21.06 -9.40 9.11
N TYR A 163 -21.39 -8.13 9.23
CA TYR A 163 -22.55 -7.53 8.57
C TYR A 163 -22.38 -7.57 7.04
N LEU A 164 -21.29 -7.07 6.49
CA LEU A 164 -21.04 -7.08 5.04
C LEU A 164 -20.93 -8.50 4.47
N ALA A 165 -20.37 -9.46 5.24
CA ALA A 165 -20.33 -10.86 4.83
C ALA A 165 -21.72 -11.46 4.62
N SER A 166 -22.77 -10.96 5.31
CA SER A 166 -24.16 -11.40 5.15
C SER A 166 -24.87 -10.78 3.94
N LYS A 167 -24.34 -9.69 3.38
CA LYS A 167 -24.95 -8.91 2.28
C LYS A 167 -24.48 -9.40 0.91
N LYS A 168 -25.13 -8.89 -0.16
CA LYS A 168 -24.83 -9.19 -1.57
C LYS A 168 -24.95 -7.93 -2.41
N GLY A 169 -24.38 -7.96 -3.62
CA GLY A 169 -24.59 -6.90 -4.60
C GLY A 169 -23.82 -5.61 -4.27
N PHE A 170 -22.50 -5.72 -4.02
CA PHE A 170 -21.69 -4.55 -3.74
C PHE A 170 -20.26 -4.65 -4.33
N LEU A 171 -19.66 -3.50 -4.51
CA LEU A 171 -18.24 -3.34 -4.81
C LEU A 171 -17.58 -2.66 -3.61
N LEU A 172 -16.63 -3.38 -3.00
CA LEU A 172 -15.91 -2.97 -1.79
C LEU A 172 -14.48 -2.56 -2.12
N VAL A 173 -14.14 -1.31 -1.89
CA VAL A 173 -12.76 -0.84 -1.84
C VAL A 173 -12.30 -0.89 -0.40
N SER A 174 -11.27 -1.65 -0.11
CA SER A 174 -10.66 -1.66 1.22
C SER A 174 -9.18 -2.02 1.19
N HIS A 175 -8.46 -1.53 2.19
CA HIS A 175 -7.08 -1.88 2.47
C HIS A 175 -6.97 -2.93 3.58
N ASP A 176 -8.10 -3.36 4.14
CA ASP A 176 -8.20 -4.42 5.14
C ASP A 176 -8.36 -5.79 4.44
N ARG A 177 -7.32 -6.62 4.53
CA ARG A 177 -7.29 -7.95 3.90
C ARG A 177 -8.28 -8.92 4.52
N ASP A 178 -8.51 -8.83 5.82
CA ASP A 178 -9.47 -9.70 6.49
C ASP A 178 -10.89 -9.38 6.08
N LEU A 179 -11.20 -8.10 5.92
CA LEU A 179 -12.49 -7.65 5.40
C LEU A 179 -12.69 -8.13 3.95
N LEU A 180 -11.69 -7.95 3.09
CA LEU A 180 -11.76 -8.41 1.69
C LEU A 180 -11.94 -9.93 1.60
N ASP A 181 -11.19 -10.70 2.40
CA ASP A 181 -11.31 -12.17 2.36
C ASP A 181 -12.63 -12.70 2.90
N ALA A 182 -13.17 -12.06 3.93
CA ALA A 182 -14.45 -12.49 4.53
C ALA A 182 -15.67 -12.06 3.72
N CYS A 183 -15.59 -10.91 3.02
CA CYS A 183 -16.76 -10.27 2.42
C CYS A 183 -16.83 -10.42 0.91
N THR A 184 -15.77 -10.85 0.22
CA THR A 184 -15.76 -10.86 -1.26
C THR A 184 -15.63 -12.27 -1.84
N ASP A 185 -16.29 -12.50 -2.96
CA ASP A 185 -16.25 -13.75 -3.74
C ASP A 185 -15.58 -13.55 -5.11
N HIS A 186 -15.43 -12.31 -5.55
CA HIS A 186 -14.73 -11.91 -6.77
C HIS A 186 -13.81 -10.71 -6.50
N CYS A 187 -12.72 -10.63 -7.23
CA CYS A 187 -11.78 -9.51 -7.17
C CYS A 187 -11.77 -8.75 -8.49
N LEU A 188 -11.99 -7.45 -8.41
CA LEU A 188 -11.76 -6.50 -9.48
C LEU A 188 -10.37 -5.90 -9.28
N VAL A 189 -9.43 -6.23 -10.15
CA VAL A 189 -8.02 -5.86 -9.99
C VAL A 189 -7.67 -4.73 -10.94
N LEU A 190 -7.30 -3.60 -10.37
CA LEU A 190 -6.80 -2.46 -11.14
C LEU A 190 -5.28 -2.58 -11.31
N ASN A 191 -4.86 -2.93 -12.52
CA ASN A 191 -3.49 -2.87 -12.98
C ASN A 191 -3.13 -1.41 -13.35
N ARG A 192 -2.01 -1.18 -14.06
CA ARG A 192 -1.58 0.18 -14.43
C ARG A 192 -2.64 0.97 -15.21
N LYS A 193 -3.32 0.33 -16.19
CA LYS A 193 -4.32 0.97 -17.06
C LYS A 193 -5.49 0.04 -17.39
N SER A 194 -5.45 -1.22 -16.98
CA SER A 194 -6.45 -2.24 -17.24
C SER A 194 -7.10 -2.72 -15.95
N ILE A 195 -8.33 -3.19 -16.08
CA ILE A 195 -9.08 -3.80 -14.99
C ILE A 195 -9.36 -5.25 -15.36
N GLU A 196 -9.10 -6.17 -14.44
CA GLU A 196 -9.35 -7.59 -14.60
C GLU A 196 -10.30 -8.09 -13.52
N VAL A 197 -11.28 -8.90 -13.92
CA VAL A 197 -12.17 -9.60 -12.98
C VAL A 197 -11.61 -10.99 -12.72
N GLN A 198 -11.43 -11.34 -11.46
CA GLN A 198 -10.96 -12.67 -11.06
C GLN A 198 -11.90 -13.29 -10.03
N ASN A 199 -12.14 -14.59 -10.17
CA ASN A 199 -12.94 -15.37 -9.26
C ASN A 199 -12.14 -15.68 -7.98
N GLY A 200 -12.79 -15.62 -6.82
CA GLY A 200 -12.19 -15.84 -5.51
C GLY A 200 -11.94 -14.55 -4.72
N ASN A 201 -11.60 -14.72 -3.46
CA ASN A 201 -11.30 -13.63 -2.55
C ASN A 201 -9.86 -13.07 -2.74
N PHE A 202 -9.48 -12.08 -1.92
CA PHE A 202 -8.17 -11.45 -1.99
C PHE A 202 -7.01 -12.45 -1.84
N SER A 203 -7.09 -13.38 -0.89
CA SER A 203 -6.04 -14.37 -0.65
C SER A 203 -5.85 -15.30 -1.85
N CYS A 204 -6.93 -15.81 -2.45
CA CYS A 204 -6.86 -16.62 -3.67
C CYS A 204 -6.22 -15.86 -4.84
N TRP A 205 -6.63 -14.61 -5.04
CA TRP A 205 -6.03 -13.76 -6.06
C TRP A 205 -4.54 -13.52 -5.81
N TRP A 206 -4.16 -13.23 -4.56
CA TRP A 206 -2.79 -12.96 -4.19
C TRP A 206 -1.86 -14.17 -4.40
N GLU A 207 -2.29 -15.37 -3.99
CA GLU A 207 -1.55 -16.60 -4.24
C GLU A 207 -1.34 -16.85 -5.74
N ASN A 208 -2.39 -16.67 -6.54
CA ASN A 208 -2.30 -16.82 -7.99
C ASN A 208 -1.33 -15.79 -8.60
N LYS A 209 -1.37 -14.55 -8.13
CA LYS A 209 -0.42 -13.51 -8.53
C LYS A 209 1.01 -13.89 -8.17
N GLN A 210 1.26 -14.31 -6.93
CA GLN A 210 2.60 -14.74 -6.51
C GLN A 210 3.14 -15.89 -7.35
N ARG A 211 2.31 -16.88 -7.68
CA ARG A 211 2.70 -17.99 -8.56
C ARG A 211 3.05 -17.51 -9.96
N LYS A 212 2.24 -16.62 -10.54
CA LYS A 212 2.52 -15.99 -11.84
C LYS A 212 3.84 -15.20 -11.82
N ASP A 213 4.04 -14.38 -10.79
CA ASP A 213 5.25 -13.56 -10.63
C ASP A 213 6.51 -14.45 -10.45
N GLN A 214 6.43 -15.52 -9.66
CA GLN A 214 7.53 -16.49 -9.50
C GLN A 214 7.86 -17.20 -10.80
N PHE A 215 6.85 -17.64 -11.54
CA PHE A 215 7.05 -18.26 -12.85
C PHE A 215 7.71 -17.29 -13.83
N ALA A 216 7.20 -16.08 -13.92
CA ALA A 216 7.73 -15.03 -14.78
C ALA A 216 9.15 -14.62 -14.40
N LEU A 217 9.49 -14.56 -13.09
CA LEU A 217 10.87 -14.35 -12.63
C LEU A 217 11.80 -15.49 -13.07
N ALA A 218 11.38 -16.74 -12.91
CA ALA A 218 12.16 -17.89 -13.33
C ALA A 218 12.39 -17.91 -14.85
N GLU A 219 11.38 -17.53 -15.64
CA GLU A 219 11.49 -17.38 -17.09
C GLU A 219 12.43 -16.23 -17.48
N ASN A 220 12.28 -15.07 -16.85
CA ASN A 220 13.19 -13.94 -17.04
C ASN A 220 14.65 -14.30 -16.71
N GLU A 221 14.90 -15.08 -15.65
CA GLU A 221 16.24 -15.55 -15.35
C GLU A 221 16.81 -16.48 -16.43
N LYS A 222 15.98 -17.37 -16.97
CA LYS A 222 16.38 -18.22 -18.11
C LYS A 222 16.74 -17.37 -19.33
N HIS A 223 15.87 -16.44 -19.71
CA HIS A 223 16.14 -15.52 -20.82
C HIS A 223 17.40 -14.68 -20.61
N LYS A 224 17.61 -14.12 -19.42
CA LYS A 224 18.85 -13.38 -19.07
C LYS A 224 20.10 -14.26 -19.19
N LYS A 225 20.06 -15.52 -18.74
CA LYS A 225 21.17 -16.47 -18.89
C LYS A 225 21.44 -16.81 -20.35
N GLU A 226 20.40 -16.96 -21.17
CA GLU A 226 20.53 -17.22 -22.60
C GLU A 226 21.08 -16.01 -23.36
N ILE A 227 20.55 -14.80 -23.07
CA ILE A 227 21.09 -13.54 -23.61
C ILE A 227 22.57 -13.37 -23.25
N SER A 228 22.95 -13.67 -22.01
CA SER A 228 24.33 -13.61 -21.57
C SER A 228 25.23 -14.59 -22.36
N LYS A 229 24.78 -15.83 -22.59
CA LYS A 229 25.49 -16.81 -23.42
C LYS A 229 25.63 -16.34 -24.87
N LEU A 230 24.57 -15.79 -25.46
CA LEU A 230 24.59 -15.26 -26.83
C LEU A 230 25.55 -14.08 -26.94
N ARG A 231 25.54 -13.13 -25.98
CA ARG A 231 26.49 -12.01 -25.91
C ARG A 231 27.94 -12.49 -25.79
N GLN A 232 28.21 -13.51 -24.95
CA GLN A 232 29.54 -14.11 -24.85
C GLN A 232 29.96 -14.78 -26.17
N ALA A 233 29.06 -15.48 -26.84
CA ALA A 233 29.32 -16.09 -28.15
C ALA A 233 29.64 -15.02 -29.20
N ALA A 234 28.86 -13.92 -29.26
CA ALA A 234 29.14 -12.78 -30.14
C ALA A 234 30.51 -12.18 -29.86
N MET A 235 30.87 -11.94 -28.60
CA MET A 235 32.20 -11.43 -28.21
C MET A 235 33.34 -12.36 -28.61
N ARG A 236 33.16 -13.69 -28.45
CA ARG A 236 34.17 -14.67 -28.89
C ARG A 236 34.36 -14.64 -30.41
N THR A 237 33.24 -14.58 -31.15
CA THR A 237 33.27 -14.51 -32.62
C THR A 237 33.93 -13.21 -33.12
N ALA A 238 33.61 -12.07 -32.50
CA ALA A 238 34.24 -10.81 -32.81
C ALA A 238 35.77 -10.80 -32.53
N ARG A 239 36.18 -11.32 -31.36
CA ARG A 239 37.61 -11.47 -31.01
C ARG A 239 38.36 -12.37 -31.98
N TRP A 240 37.71 -13.47 -32.39
CA TRP A 240 38.31 -14.38 -33.36
C TRP A 240 38.45 -13.73 -34.75
N ALA A 241 37.47 -12.92 -35.18
CA ALA A 241 37.56 -12.14 -36.42
C ALA A 241 38.70 -11.13 -36.36
N ASP A 242 38.84 -10.41 -35.23
CA ASP A 242 39.88 -9.40 -35.00
C ASP A 242 41.30 -10.03 -34.99
N GLN A 243 41.46 -11.19 -34.35
CA GLN A 243 42.70 -11.96 -34.35
C GLN A 243 43.09 -12.39 -35.78
N ASN A 244 42.14 -12.88 -36.58
CA ASN A 244 42.38 -13.27 -37.94
C ASN A 244 42.73 -12.07 -38.87
N GLU A 245 42.21 -10.89 -38.52
CA GLU A 245 42.55 -9.65 -39.25
C GLU A 245 43.96 -9.16 -38.92
N ARG A 246 44.39 -9.28 -37.67
CA ARG A 246 45.76 -8.96 -37.20
C ARG A 246 46.81 -9.89 -37.83
N THR A 247 46.49 -11.14 -38.10
CA THR A 247 47.41 -12.06 -38.80
C THR A 247 47.66 -11.67 -40.29
N LYS A 248 46.88 -10.74 -40.87
CA LYS A 248 47.11 -10.19 -42.19
C LYS A 248 48.21 -9.13 -42.23
N ILE A 249 48.50 -8.46 -41.14
CA ILE A 249 49.34 -7.27 -41.05
C ILE A 249 50.78 -7.63 -40.62
N GLY A 250 51.17 -8.89 -40.66
CA GLY A 250 52.50 -9.33 -40.25
C GLY A 250 53.26 -10.06 -41.34
N PHE A 251 53.61 -9.38 -42.47
CA PHE A 251 54.61 -9.89 -43.37
C PHE A 251 55.97 -9.25 -42.97
N ASP A 252 56.85 -10.05 -42.41
CA ASP A 252 58.24 -9.63 -42.17
C ASP A 252 59.08 -10.15 -43.33
N PRO A 253 59.51 -9.27 -44.26
CA PRO A 253 60.21 -9.70 -45.43
C PRO A 253 61.61 -10.32 -45.13
N THR A 254 62.11 -10.23 -43.92
CA THR A 254 63.36 -10.80 -43.47
C THR A 254 63.24 -12.24 -42.89
N LYS A 255 62.08 -12.69 -42.59
CA LYS A 255 61.82 -14.01 -41.97
C LYS A 255 61.04 -15.02 -42.82
N GLU A 256 60.37 -14.58 -43.90
CA GLU A 256 59.52 -15.46 -44.73
C GLU A 256 59.97 -15.42 -46.20
N HIS A 257 60.82 -16.38 -46.57
CA HIS A 257 61.40 -16.47 -47.91
C HIS A 257 60.54 -17.08 -49.03
N ASP A 258 59.36 -17.65 -48.71
CA ASP A 258 58.53 -18.37 -49.67
C ASP A 258 57.02 -18.08 -49.53
N ARG A 259 56.59 -16.89 -49.95
CA ARG A 259 55.17 -16.66 -50.24
C ARG A 259 54.98 -16.09 -51.63
N PHE A 260 54.51 -16.95 -52.54
CA PHE A 260 54.01 -16.56 -53.87
C PHE A 260 53.02 -15.42 -53.79
N ILE A 261 53.13 -14.41 -54.63
CA ILE A 261 52.25 -13.24 -54.74
C ILE A 261 50.76 -13.63 -54.93
N ASP A 262 50.47 -14.78 -55.56
CA ASP A 262 49.12 -15.35 -55.75
C ASP A 262 48.41 -15.75 -54.45
N SER A 263 49.11 -16.00 -53.36
CA SER A 263 48.50 -16.36 -52.08
C SER A 263 47.75 -15.18 -51.40
N ARG A 264 48.12 -13.92 -51.70
CA ARG A 264 47.45 -12.73 -51.15
C ARG A 264 46.02 -12.56 -51.63
N CYS A 265 45.74 -12.79 -52.90
CA CYS A 265 44.39 -12.75 -53.46
C CYS A 265 43.50 -13.86 -52.90
N TYR A 266 44.06 -15.07 -52.74
CA TYR A 266 43.37 -16.22 -52.13
C TYR A 266 43.06 -16.00 -50.66
N ILE A 267 44.03 -15.52 -49.88
CA ILE A 267 43.85 -15.20 -48.45
C ILE A 267 42.87 -14.05 -48.30
N GLY A 268 42.91 -13.01 -49.15
CA GLY A 268 41.95 -11.90 -49.14
C GLY A 268 40.50 -12.37 -49.42
N ALA A 269 40.32 -13.22 -50.43
CA ALA A 269 38.98 -13.78 -50.74
C ALA A 269 38.44 -14.69 -49.62
N LYS A 270 39.31 -15.53 -49.03
CA LYS A 270 38.95 -16.39 -47.88
C LYS A 270 38.57 -15.58 -46.66
N THR A 271 39.27 -14.49 -46.38
CA THR A 271 38.99 -13.62 -45.25
C THR A 271 37.70 -12.81 -45.48
N LYS A 272 37.46 -12.30 -46.71
CA LYS A 272 36.20 -11.61 -47.05
C LYS A 272 34.98 -12.52 -46.88
N LYS A 273 35.09 -13.80 -47.31
CA LYS A 273 34.05 -14.80 -47.11
C LYS A 273 33.82 -15.12 -45.61
N MET A 274 34.90 -15.10 -44.81
CA MET A 274 34.88 -15.33 -43.39
C MET A 274 34.27 -14.14 -42.64
N GLN A 275 34.64 -12.90 -42.96
CA GLN A 275 34.04 -11.68 -42.44
C GLN A 275 32.53 -11.60 -42.76
N SER A 276 32.13 -11.98 -43.98
CA SER A 276 30.71 -12.04 -44.34
C SER A 276 29.94 -13.05 -43.47
N ARG A 277 30.54 -14.22 -43.20
CA ARG A 277 29.93 -15.23 -42.28
C ARG A 277 29.84 -14.72 -40.84
N VAL A 278 30.91 -14.05 -40.35
CA VAL A 278 30.91 -13.45 -39.00
C VAL A 278 29.82 -12.38 -38.90
N SER A 279 29.72 -11.47 -39.86
CA SER A 279 28.70 -10.41 -39.90
C SER A 279 27.28 -10.98 -39.99
N GLN A 280 27.06 -12.04 -40.76
CA GLN A 280 25.76 -12.73 -40.79
C GLN A 280 25.44 -13.41 -39.45
N MET A 281 26.43 -14.00 -38.79
CA MET A 281 26.28 -14.63 -37.49
C MET A 281 25.99 -13.61 -36.38
N GLU A 282 26.70 -12.46 -36.39
CA GLU A 282 26.44 -11.33 -35.49
C GLU A 282 25.04 -10.77 -35.67
N LYS A 283 24.58 -10.56 -36.91
CA LYS A 283 23.21 -10.11 -37.18
C LYS A 283 22.17 -11.09 -36.67
N ARG A 284 22.42 -12.40 -36.83
CA ARG A 284 21.54 -13.43 -36.30
C ARG A 284 21.49 -13.43 -34.78
N ILE A 285 22.66 -13.37 -34.13
CA ILE A 285 22.76 -13.33 -32.65
C ILE A 285 22.08 -12.07 -32.09
N ASN A 286 22.31 -10.90 -32.71
CA ASN A 286 21.67 -9.65 -32.28
C ASN A 286 20.15 -9.73 -32.40
N ARG A 287 19.64 -10.30 -33.49
CA ARG A 287 18.20 -10.51 -33.66
C ARG A 287 17.63 -11.47 -32.60
N GLU A 288 18.31 -12.59 -32.31
CA GLU A 288 17.92 -13.51 -31.24
C GLU A 288 17.98 -12.84 -29.85
N ILE A 289 18.92 -11.91 -29.62
CA ILE A 289 18.98 -11.11 -28.39
C ILE A 289 17.78 -10.16 -28.32
N GLU A 290 17.47 -9.42 -29.36
CA GLU A 290 16.33 -8.50 -29.44
C GLU A 290 14.99 -9.25 -29.23
N GLU A 291 14.82 -10.40 -29.86
CA GLU A 291 13.63 -11.25 -29.68
C GLU A 291 13.50 -11.72 -28.23
N LYS A 292 14.60 -12.13 -27.57
CA LYS A 292 14.58 -12.55 -26.16
C LYS A 292 14.45 -11.39 -25.17
N GLU A 293 14.99 -10.24 -25.49
CA GLU A 293 14.79 -9.02 -24.70
C GLU A 293 13.33 -8.56 -24.75
N GLY A 294 12.67 -8.73 -25.92
CA GLY A 294 11.24 -8.47 -26.06
C GLY A 294 10.34 -9.45 -25.29
N LEU A 295 10.84 -10.64 -24.95
CA LEU A 295 10.13 -11.63 -24.13
C LEU A 295 10.29 -11.40 -22.62
N LEU A 296 11.20 -10.50 -22.21
CA LEU A 296 11.36 -10.19 -20.79
C LEU A 296 10.10 -9.49 -20.27
N LEU A 297 9.40 -10.15 -19.36
CA LEU A 297 8.25 -9.58 -18.69
C LEU A 297 8.71 -8.47 -17.73
N ASP A 298 8.08 -7.32 -17.83
CA ASP A 298 8.30 -6.20 -16.90
C ASP A 298 7.65 -6.53 -15.55
N ILE A 299 8.40 -7.25 -14.72
CA ILE A 299 7.98 -7.57 -13.37
C ILE A 299 8.48 -6.45 -12.47
N GLU A 300 7.57 -5.79 -11.78
CA GLU A 300 7.92 -4.87 -10.71
C GLU A 300 8.67 -5.64 -9.60
N THR A 301 10.00 -5.67 -9.70
CA THR A 301 10.82 -6.16 -8.59
C THR A 301 10.89 -5.07 -7.53
N PRO A 302 10.27 -5.26 -6.35
CA PRO A 302 10.46 -4.31 -5.28
C PRO A 302 11.95 -4.30 -4.92
N VAL A 303 12.56 -3.12 -4.96
CA VAL A 303 13.92 -2.93 -4.43
C VAL A 303 13.84 -3.23 -2.94
N ASP A 304 14.74 -4.02 -2.39
CA ASP A 304 14.70 -4.36 -0.96
C ASP A 304 14.89 -3.09 -0.13
N LEU A 305 13.84 -2.73 0.63
CA LEU A 305 13.88 -1.68 1.62
C LEU A 305 14.92 -2.08 2.68
N LYS A 306 15.76 -1.13 3.08
CA LYS A 306 16.73 -1.37 4.17
C LYS A 306 16.29 -0.57 5.39
N LEU A 307 16.37 -1.20 6.55
CA LEU A 307 16.16 -0.59 7.84
C LEU A 307 17.45 -0.72 8.65
N VAL A 308 17.92 0.37 9.24
CA VAL A 308 19.13 0.38 10.06
C VAL A 308 18.71 0.54 11.52
N SER A 309 18.63 -0.57 12.25
CA SER A 309 18.38 -0.54 13.69
C SER A 309 19.69 -0.36 14.46
N LEU A 310 19.68 0.53 15.47
CA LEU A 310 20.77 0.68 16.42
C LEU A 310 20.63 -0.37 17.53
N THR A 311 21.76 -0.87 18.04
CA THR A 311 21.78 -1.78 19.18
C THR A 311 22.13 -1.00 20.45
N HIS A 312 21.22 -0.99 21.43
CA HIS A 312 21.47 -0.36 22.72
C HIS A 312 22.26 -1.30 23.64
N HIS A 313 23.08 -0.72 24.54
CA HIS A 313 23.90 -1.51 25.48
C HIS A 313 23.07 -2.19 26.58
N LYS A 314 21.95 -1.58 27.01
CA LYS A 314 20.99 -2.20 27.94
C LYS A 314 20.00 -3.07 27.17
N ASP A 315 19.59 -4.17 27.76
CA ASP A 315 18.60 -5.07 27.20
C ASP A 315 17.18 -4.50 27.32
N THR A 316 16.83 -3.98 28.51
CA THR A 316 15.54 -3.32 28.74
C THR A 316 15.59 -1.87 28.29
N LEU A 317 14.76 -1.51 27.31
CA LEU A 317 14.71 -0.16 26.76
C LEU A 317 13.66 0.71 27.46
N VAL A 318 12.50 0.12 27.80
CA VAL A 318 11.40 0.78 28.52
C VAL A 318 10.89 -0.17 29.59
N TYR A 319 10.63 0.36 30.77
CA TYR A 319 10.08 -0.38 31.90
C TYR A 319 8.95 0.42 32.55
N LEU A 320 7.76 -0.20 32.63
CA LEU A 320 6.60 0.34 33.31
C LEU A 320 6.17 -0.63 34.41
N LYS A 321 5.88 -0.09 35.60
CA LYS A 321 5.35 -0.87 36.72
C LYS A 321 4.26 -0.09 37.44
N ASP A 322 3.09 -0.69 37.55
CA ASP A 322 1.89 -0.14 38.18
C ASP A 322 1.60 1.30 37.71
N TYR A 323 1.89 1.55 36.40
CA TYR A 323 1.84 2.88 35.83
C TYR A 323 0.42 3.27 35.48
N SER A 324 0.03 4.46 35.95
CA SER A 324 -1.33 5.00 35.77
C SER A 324 -1.20 6.47 35.37
N VAL A 325 -2.07 6.92 34.47
CA VAL A 325 -2.07 8.27 33.93
C VAL A 325 -3.46 8.87 33.98
N ARG A 326 -3.55 10.14 34.45
CA ARG A 326 -4.78 10.92 34.50
C ARG A 326 -4.51 12.35 33.99
N TYR A 327 -5.41 12.89 33.18
CA TYR A 327 -5.39 14.31 32.86
C TYR A 327 -5.83 15.14 34.09
N ALA A 328 -5.23 16.31 34.30
CA ALA A 328 -5.53 17.15 35.48
C ALA A 328 -7.02 17.51 35.57
N ASP A 329 -7.66 17.76 34.43
CA ASP A 329 -9.08 18.11 34.31
C ASP A 329 -10.04 16.92 34.29
N ALA A 330 -9.53 15.70 34.25
CA ALA A 330 -10.35 14.49 34.17
C ALA A 330 -10.64 13.90 35.55
N ALA A 331 -11.88 13.46 35.77
CA ALA A 331 -12.28 12.80 37.02
C ALA A 331 -11.67 11.39 37.16
N HIS A 332 -11.43 10.72 36.04
CA HIS A 332 -10.95 9.33 35.99
C HIS A 332 -9.60 9.22 35.28
N PRO A 333 -8.76 8.26 35.67
CA PRO A 333 -7.54 7.97 34.94
C PRO A 333 -7.84 7.42 33.53
N VAL A 334 -6.92 7.70 32.60
CA VAL A 334 -6.99 7.19 31.22
C VAL A 334 -6.73 5.70 31.20
N PHE A 335 -5.76 5.24 31.98
CA PHE A 335 -5.48 3.83 32.26
C PHE A 335 -4.83 3.69 33.64
N GLU A 336 -4.96 2.50 34.23
CA GLU A 336 -4.47 2.20 35.58
C GLU A 336 -3.65 0.91 35.61
N ASN A 337 -2.64 0.89 36.52
CA ASN A 337 -1.86 -0.29 36.89
C ASN A 337 -1.24 -1.03 35.69
N LEU A 338 -0.75 -0.29 34.69
CA LEU A 338 -0.09 -0.87 33.54
C LEU A 338 1.32 -1.32 33.89
N THR A 339 1.63 -2.59 33.64
CA THR A 339 2.96 -3.17 33.88
C THR A 339 3.39 -3.94 32.65
N PHE A 340 4.46 -3.50 31.99
CA PHE A 340 5.15 -4.24 30.93
C PHE A 340 6.55 -3.66 30.71
N SER A 341 7.38 -4.38 29.96
CA SER A 341 8.73 -3.95 29.58
C SER A 341 8.97 -4.16 28.10
N ILE A 342 9.82 -3.34 27.50
CA ILE A 342 10.28 -3.49 26.12
C ILE A 342 11.75 -3.88 26.16
N HIS A 343 12.06 -5.08 25.65
CA HIS A 343 13.43 -5.57 25.51
C HIS A 343 13.92 -5.43 24.06
N ARG A 344 15.21 -5.55 23.88
CA ARG A 344 15.79 -5.53 22.51
C ARG A 344 15.23 -6.67 21.67
N GLY A 345 14.76 -6.35 20.46
CA GLY A 345 14.16 -7.29 19.53
C GLY A 345 12.66 -7.52 19.73
N ASP A 346 12.06 -6.97 20.80
CA ASP A 346 10.63 -7.06 21.02
C ASP A 346 9.87 -6.19 20.00
N ARG A 347 8.75 -6.73 19.56
CA ARG A 347 7.77 -6.03 18.71
C ARG A 347 6.43 -6.09 19.42
N ILE A 348 6.17 -5.06 20.24
CA ILE A 348 4.99 -5.01 21.11
C ILE A 348 3.85 -4.27 20.40
N ALA A 349 2.72 -4.95 20.26
CA ALA A 349 1.47 -4.35 19.79
C ALA A 349 0.66 -3.81 20.97
N LEU A 350 0.31 -2.51 20.94
CA LEU A 350 -0.63 -1.92 21.89
C LEU A 350 -2.05 -2.04 21.35
N SER A 351 -2.90 -2.76 22.06
CA SER A 351 -4.30 -3.00 21.72
C SER A 351 -5.25 -2.38 22.73
N GLY A 352 -6.46 -2.06 22.30
CA GLY A 352 -7.52 -1.50 23.15
C GLY A 352 -8.48 -0.64 22.35
N LYS A 353 -9.64 -0.31 22.94
CA LYS A 353 -10.68 0.52 22.34
C LYS A 353 -10.15 1.91 21.97
N ASN A 354 -10.85 2.60 21.06
CA ASN A 354 -10.56 4.00 20.80
C ASN A 354 -10.76 4.84 22.09
N GLY A 355 -9.83 5.77 22.33
CA GLY A 355 -9.85 6.58 23.54
C GLY A 355 -9.29 5.93 24.82
N CYS A 356 -8.84 4.66 24.79
CA CYS A 356 -8.26 3.99 25.98
C CYS A 356 -6.86 4.50 26.40
N GLY A 357 -6.29 5.48 25.69
CA GLY A 357 -5.02 6.11 26.07
C GLY A 357 -3.75 5.58 25.39
N LYS A 358 -3.87 4.86 24.27
CA LYS A 358 -2.72 4.33 23.50
C LYS A 358 -1.74 5.44 23.13
N SER A 359 -2.22 6.48 22.46
CA SER A 359 -1.39 7.63 22.06
C SER A 359 -0.86 8.44 23.24
N THR A 360 -1.62 8.51 24.36
CA THR A 360 -1.15 9.12 25.60
C THR A 360 0.04 8.35 26.18
N LEU A 361 -0.04 7.02 26.24
CA LEU A 361 1.08 6.18 26.71
C LEU A 361 2.32 6.35 25.83
N ILE A 362 2.15 6.33 24.51
CA ILE A 362 3.24 6.57 23.55
C ILE A 362 3.90 7.93 23.82
N ARG A 363 3.09 8.98 23.99
CA ARG A 363 3.58 10.33 24.29
C ARG A 363 4.41 10.35 25.56
N MET A 364 3.93 9.72 26.66
CA MET A 364 4.66 9.65 27.92
C MET A 364 6.02 8.95 27.79
N ILE A 365 6.08 7.83 27.06
CA ILE A 365 7.34 7.11 26.80
C ILE A 365 8.34 8.02 26.04
N ILE A 366 7.87 8.74 25.02
CA ILE A 366 8.71 9.66 24.23
C ILE A 366 9.20 10.84 25.07
N GLU A 367 8.34 11.45 25.89
CA GLU A 367 8.69 12.57 26.78
C GLU A 367 9.75 12.14 27.79
N LYS A 368 9.59 10.97 28.43
CA LYS A 368 10.58 10.39 29.36
C LYS A 368 11.92 10.10 28.68
N ALA A 369 11.92 9.56 27.48
CA ALA A 369 13.16 9.27 26.74
C ALA A 369 13.92 10.55 26.36
N ASN A 370 13.20 11.65 26.11
CA ASN A 370 13.79 12.96 25.80
C ASN A 370 14.11 13.80 27.03
N ALA A 371 13.97 13.26 28.24
CA ALA A 371 14.15 13.99 29.52
C ALA A 371 13.35 15.30 29.57
N LYS A 372 12.18 15.35 28.94
CA LYS A 372 11.25 16.48 29.05
C LYS A 372 10.34 16.23 30.24
N ASP A 373 10.25 17.22 31.11
CA ASP A 373 9.24 17.21 32.16
C ASP A 373 7.86 17.29 31.56
N SER A 374 6.94 16.47 32.08
CA SER A 374 5.53 16.50 31.67
C SER A 374 4.95 17.91 31.94
N ASP A 375 4.13 18.38 31.03
CA ASP A 375 3.57 19.73 30.92
C ASP A 375 2.56 20.07 32.05
N GLY A 376 2.67 19.47 33.23
CA GLY A 376 1.78 19.67 34.38
C GLY A 376 0.30 19.33 34.15
N SER A 377 -0.09 19.10 32.90
CA SER A 377 -1.46 18.71 32.52
C SER A 377 -1.77 17.22 32.73
N ILE A 378 -0.74 16.44 33.03
CA ILE A 378 -0.85 14.97 33.21
C ILE A 378 -0.29 14.59 34.57
N LEU A 379 -1.10 13.85 35.33
CA LEU A 379 -0.73 13.29 36.63
C LEU A 379 -0.36 11.81 36.43
N GLU A 380 0.87 11.48 36.84
CA GLU A 380 1.44 10.14 36.73
C GLU A 380 1.51 9.46 38.10
N LYS A 381 1.27 8.14 38.15
CA LYS A 381 1.49 7.30 39.33
C LYS A 381 2.14 6.00 38.88
N GLY A 382 3.06 5.46 39.68
CA GLY A 382 3.84 4.28 39.34
C GLY A 382 5.22 4.62 38.76
N VAL A 383 5.85 3.65 38.13
CA VAL A 383 7.20 3.78 37.57
C VAL A 383 7.13 3.73 36.05
N CYS A 384 7.75 4.71 35.39
CA CYS A 384 8.01 4.70 33.94
C CYS A 384 9.46 5.11 33.72
N GLU A 385 10.30 4.14 33.36
CA GLU A 385 11.73 4.33 33.13
C GLU A 385 12.09 4.01 31.70
N THR A 386 12.99 4.80 31.13
CA THR A 386 13.57 4.58 29.80
C THR A 386 15.08 4.46 29.89
N ALA A 387 15.68 3.69 28.99
CA ALA A 387 17.13 3.57 28.94
C ALA A 387 17.77 4.92 28.58
N SER A 388 18.87 5.28 29.26
CA SER A 388 19.59 6.52 29.00
C SER A 388 20.18 6.55 27.58
N GLY A 389 19.99 7.66 26.86
CA GLY A 389 20.48 7.78 25.47
C GLY A 389 19.66 6.96 24.45
N LEU A 390 18.43 6.62 24.79
CA LEU A 390 17.52 5.92 23.88
C LEU A 390 17.15 6.82 22.69
N VAL A 391 17.50 6.37 21.47
CA VAL A 391 17.10 7.03 20.23
C VAL A 391 15.81 6.40 19.75
N ILE A 392 14.75 7.21 19.61
CA ILE A 392 13.42 6.79 19.20
C ILE A 392 13.10 7.36 17.81
N SER A 393 12.61 6.50 16.91
CA SER A 393 12.00 6.91 15.65
C SER A 393 10.49 6.84 15.77
N TYR A 394 9.80 7.97 15.65
CA TYR A 394 8.35 8.08 15.88
C TYR A 394 7.58 8.40 14.60
N VAL A 395 6.52 7.65 14.38
CA VAL A 395 5.46 7.93 13.39
C VAL A 395 4.15 8.11 14.13
N GLY A 396 3.64 9.34 14.14
CA GLY A 396 2.39 9.69 14.84
C GLY A 396 1.15 9.41 14.02
N GLN A 397 -0.01 9.40 14.69
CA GLN A 397 -1.31 9.22 14.06
C GLN A 397 -1.62 10.33 13.05
N ASN A 398 -1.35 11.58 13.40
CA ASN A 398 -1.57 12.73 12.53
C ASN A 398 -0.28 13.09 11.77
N ALA A 399 -0.42 13.32 10.48
CA ALA A 399 0.67 13.78 9.62
C ALA A 399 0.75 15.31 9.52
N THR A 400 0.31 16.01 10.58
CA THR A 400 0.37 17.48 10.67
C THR A 400 1.82 17.95 10.85
N GLY A 401 2.17 19.06 10.22
CA GLY A 401 3.49 19.68 10.37
C GLY A 401 4.49 19.40 9.24
N LEU A 402 4.12 18.63 8.23
CA LEU A 402 4.90 18.51 7.00
C LEU A 402 4.72 19.75 6.14
N LYS A 403 5.81 20.53 5.91
CA LYS A 403 5.81 21.77 5.16
C LYS A 403 6.99 21.84 4.19
N GLY A 404 6.79 22.53 3.07
CA GLY A 404 7.80 22.79 2.08
C GLY A 404 8.06 21.59 1.15
N ASP A 405 9.19 21.60 0.46
CA ASP A 405 9.58 20.57 -0.50
C ASP A 405 10.31 19.40 0.18
N LEU A 406 10.29 18.24 -0.48
CA LEU A 406 10.96 17.03 0.01
C LEU A 406 12.48 17.18 0.16
N THR A 407 13.11 18.07 -0.62
CA THR A 407 14.57 18.29 -0.56
C THR A 407 14.94 19.02 0.72
N ALA A 408 14.19 20.08 1.06
CA ALA A 408 14.37 20.81 2.32
C ALA A 408 14.09 19.90 3.53
N PHE A 409 13.05 19.05 3.44
CA PHE A 409 12.71 18.09 4.49
C PHE A 409 13.84 17.07 4.72
N CYS A 410 14.43 16.50 3.65
CA CYS A 410 15.57 15.59 3.77
C CYS A 410 16.76 16.27 4.45
N LYS A 411 17.09 17.51 4.07
CA LYS A 411 18.18 18.28 4.68
C LYS A 411 17.93 18.57 6.17
N ALA A 412 16.70 18.96 6.52
CA ALA A 412 16.33 19.26 7.91
C ALA A 412 16.37 18.04 8.84
N ASN A 413 16.20 16.82 8.29
CA ASN A 413 16.20 15.56 9.04
C ASN A 413 17.48 14.73 8.83
N ASP A 414 18.51 15.27 8.17
CA ASP A 414 19.79 14.59 7.86
C ASP A 414 19.60 13.25 7.15
N LEU A 415 18.72 13.22 6.12
CA LEU A 415 18.38 12.03 5.35
C LEU A 415 19.04 12.05 3.98
N ASP A 416 19.50 10.88 3.53
CA ASP A 416 19.95 10.71 2.14
C ASP A 416 18.75 10.85 1.19
N GLN A 417 18.78 11.93 0.37
CA GLN A 417 17.69 12.25 -0.55
C GLN A 417 17.45 11.15 -1.59
N SER A 418 18.51 10.48 -2.05
CA SER A 418 18.42 9.43 -3.07
C SER A 418 17.72 8.18 -2.50
N LEU A 419 18.12 7.77 -1.29
CA LEU A 419 17.49 6.65 -0.58
C LEU A 419 16.04 6.99 -0.18
N PHE A 420 15.80 8.21 0.28
CA PHE A 420 14.46 8.66 0.65
C PHE A 420 13.49 8.61 -0.55
N ARG A 421 13.92 9.15 -1.70
CA ARG A 421 13.13 9.07 -2.93
C ARG A 421 12.97 7.63 -3.43
N ALA A 422 13.97 6.77 -3.25
CA ALA A 422 13.87 5.35 -3.60
C ALA A 422 12.80 4.65 -2.75
N ILE A 423 12.77 4.86 -1.43
CA ILE A 423 11.74 4.31 -0.52
C ILE A 423 10.36 4.83 -0.90
N LEU A 424 10.20 6.14 -1.13
CA LEU A 424 8.92 6.70 -1.53
C LEU A 424 8.40 6.10 -2.84
N ARG A 425 9.29 5.89 -3.85
CA ARG A 425 8.90 5.20 -5.09
C ARG A 425 8.43 3.78 -4.84
N GLN A 426 9.05 3.07 -3.92
CA GLN A 426 8.62 1.72 -3.54
C GLN A 426 7.26 1.71 -2.85
N LEU A 427 6.99 2.76 -2.05
CA LEU A 427 5.68 3.01 -1.47
C LEU A 427 4.70 3.64 -2.48
N ASP A 428 4.99 3.54 -3.78
CA ASP A 428 4.15 3.99 -4.88
C ASP A 428 3.91 5.52 -4.89
N PHE A 429 5.00 6.27 -4.77
CA PHE A 429 4.99 7.72 -4.89
C PHE A 429 5.32 8.12 -6.33
N ASP A 430 4.37 8.71 -7.05
CA ASP A 430 4.53 9.07 -8.45
C ASP A 430 5.50 10.25 -8.65
N ARG A 431 6.10 10.35 -9.85
CA ARG A 431 7.09 11.40 -10.16
C ARG A 431 6.55 12.81 -9.95
N VAL A 432 5.31 13.06 -10.35
CA VAL A 432 4.65 14.37 -10.23
C VAL A 432 4.53 14.80 -8.75
N GLN A 433 4.42 13.86 -7.83
CA GLN A 433 4.30 14.13 -6.40
C GLN A 433 5.60 14.66 -5.79
N PHE A 434 6.77 14.29 -6.34
CA PHE A 434 8.07 14.79 -5.87
C PHE A 434 8.29 16.28 -6.15
N GLU A 435 7.49 16.87 -7.03
CA GLU A 435 7.58 18.29 -7.43
C GLU A 435 6.60 19.18 -6.65
N LYS A 436 5.65 18.56 -5.92
CA LYS A 436 4.65 19.25 -5.10
C LYS A 436 5.17 19.54 -3.70
N ASN A 437 4.63 20.58 -3.08
CA ASN A 437 4.83 20.84 -1.67
C ASN A 437 4.08 19.81 -0.81
N MET A 438 4.61 19.52 0.38
CA MET A 438 4.02 18.51 1.28
C MET A 438 2.69 18.94 1.88
N GLU A 439 2.37 20.22 1.89
CA GLU A 439 1.04 20.74 2.26
C GLU A 439 -0.05 20.19 1.34
N ASP A 440 0.25 20.07 0.04
CA ASP A 440 -0.68 19.61 -1.01
C ASP A 440 -0.82 18.08 -1.07
N TYR A 441 -0.11 17.35 -0.19
CA TYR A 441 -0.18 15.90 -0.15
C TYR A 441 -1.45 15.42 0.52
N SER A 442 -2.02 14.34 -0.03
CA SER A 442 -3.07 13.58 0.67
C SER A 442 -2.54 13.00 1.98
N GLU A 443 -3.45 12.68 2.92
CA GLU A 443 -3.07 12.09 4.20
C GLU A 443 -2.26 10.78 4.02
N GLY A 444 -2.61 9.95 3.05
CA GLY A 444 -1.83 8.74 2.71
C GLY A 444 -0.42 9.06 2.19
N GLN A 445 -0.26 10.12 1.40
CA GLN A 445 1.05 10.56 0.92
C GLN A 445 1.91 11.11 2.07
N LYS A 446 1.33 11.90 2.95
CA LYS A 446 1.98 12.39 4.17
C LYS A 446 2.44 11.25 5.07
N LYS A 447 1.61 10.23 5.26
CA LYS A 447 1.97 9.00 6.01
C LYS A 447 3.15 8.26 5.37
N LYS A 448 3.17 8.11 4.04
CA LYS A 448 4.30 7.50 3.31
C LYS A 448 5.61 8.27 3.56
N VAL A 449 5.56 9.60 3.59
CA VAL A 449 6.72 10.47 3.90
C VAL A 449 7.22 10.21 5.33
N LEU A 450 6.32 10.16 6.32
CA LEU A 450 6.68 9.88 7.72
C LEU A 450 7.26 8.47 7.89
N LEU A 451 6.69 7.48 7.24
CA LEU A 451 7.22 6.11 7.23
C LEU A 451 8.59 6.04 6.58
N ALA A 452 8.79 6.66 5.41
CA ALA A 452 10.09 6.70 4.75
C ALA A 452 11.15 7.37 5.62
N ARG A 453 10.81 8.46 6.33
CA ARG A 453 11.68 9.09 7.32
C ARG A 453 12.04 8.12 8.44
N SER A 454 11.03 7.45 9.02
CA SER A 454 11.24 6.52 10.13
C SER A 454 12.13 5.36 9.73
N LEU A 455 11.95 4.81 8.53
CA LEU A 455 12.75 3.68 8.01
C LEU A 455 14.22 4.05 7.76
N LEU A 456 14.51 5.30 7.42
CA LEU A 456 15.87 5.79 7.18
C LEU A 456 16.54 6.32 8.45
N THR A 457 15.79 6.65 9.49
CA THR A 457 16.35 7.15 10.74
C THR A 457 16.85 5.97 11.58
N PRO A 458 18.17 5.85 11.83
CA PRO A 458 18.69 4.83 12.72
C PRO A 458 18.15 5.03 14.14
N ALA A 459 17.51 4.02 14.72
CA ALA A 459 16.91 4.11 16.06
C ALA A 459 17.09 2.82 16.85
N HIS A 460 17.07 2.94 18.19
CA HIS A 460 17.04 1.80 19.11
C HIS A 460 15.61 1.26 19.26
N LEU A 461 14.61 2.15 19.21
CA LEU A 461 13.19 1.82 19.37
C LEU A 461 12.36 2.57 18.31
N TYR A 462 11.58 1.83 17.55
CA TYR A 462 10.61 2.38 16.60
C TYR A 462 9.25 2.43 17.28
N ILE A 463 8.63 3.60 17.33
CA ILE A 463 7.28 3.80 17.88
C ILE A 463 6.36 4.25 16.76
N TRP A 464 5.36 3.42 16.43
CA TRP A 464 4.44 3.69 15.33
C TRP A 464 2.99 3.72 15.82
N ASP A 465 2.32 4.85 15.66
CA ASP A 465 0.92 5.06 16.04
C ASP A 465 0.03 5.10 14.78
N GLU A 466 -0.64 4.00 14.48
CA GLU A 466 -1.48 3.76 13.31
C GLU A 466 -0.77 4.13 11.99
N PRO A 467 0.43 3.58 11.72
CA PRO A 467 1.23 3.97 10.56
C PRO A 467 0.64 3.54 9.23
N LEU A 468 -0.20 2.49 9.23
CA LEU A 468 -0.74 1.89 8.01
C LEU A 468 -2.07 2.48 7.56
N ASN A 469 -2.66 3.42 8.32
CA ASN A 469 -3.87 4.11 7.88
C ASN A 469 -3.61 4.83 6.55
N TYR A 470 -4.54 4.67 5.60
CA TYR A 470 -4.45 5.21 4.22
C TYR A 470 -3.32 4.62 3.35
N ILE A 471 -2.61 3.58 3.83
CA ILE A 471 -1.58 2.88 3.06
C ILE A 471 -2.23 1.70 2.33
N ASP A 472 -1.96 1.58 1.04
CA ASP A 472 -2.51 0.49 0.22
C ASP A 472 -1.96 -0.89 0.62
N VAL A 473 -2.72 -1.94 0.28
CA VAL A 473 -2.41 -3.34 0.67
C VAL A 473 -1.01 -3.76 0.23
N PHE A 474 -0.55 -3.34 -0.95
CA PHE A 474 0.77 -3.73 -1.47
C PHE A 474 1.90 -3.10 -0.67
N SER A 475 1.77 -1.79 -0.39
CA SER A 475 2.72 -1.05 0.44
C SER A 475 2.76 -1.62 1.88
N ARG A 476 1.59 -2.00 2.45
CA ARG A 476 1.54 -2.69 3.76
C ARG A 476 2.32 -3.99 3.74
N MET A 477 2.14 -4.83 2.73
CA MET A 477 2.85 -6.11 2.60
C MET A 477 4.36 -5.94 2.43
N GLN A 478 4.80 -4.88 1.75
CA GLN A 478 6.23 -4.54 1.65
C GLN A 478 6.81 -4.15 3.00
N ILE A 479 6.08 -3.35 3.78
CA ILE A 479 6.47 -2.96 5.15
C ILE A 479 6.52 -4.20 6.05
N GLU A 480 5.52 -5.10 5.99
CA GLU A 480 5.54 -6.37 6.73
C GLU A 480 6.80 -7.18 6.42
N LYS A 481 7.11 -7.38 5.13
CA LYS A 481 8.31 -8.12 4.70
C LYS A 481 9.58 -7.50 5.25
N LEU A 482 9.68 -6.17 5.24
CA LEU A 482 10.81 -5.43 5.78
C LEU A 482 10.94 -5.66 7.30
N LEU A 483 9.86 -5.50 8.06
CA LEU A 483 9.87 -5.68 9.51
C LEU A 483 10.20 -7.12 9.92
N LEU A 484 9.73 -8.12 9.17
CA LEU A 484 10.09 -9.53 9.38
C LEU A 484 11.55 -9.83 9.04
N THR A 485 12.12 -9.13 8.07
CA THR A 485 13.51 -9.34 7.64
C THR A 485 14.50 -8.72 8.64
N TYR A 486 14.23 -7.48 9.10
CA TYR A 486 15.16 -6.73 9.94
C TYR A 486 14.86 -6.84 11.44
N GLN A 487 13.67 -7.27 11.82
CA GLN A 487 13.23 -7.50 13.20
C GLN A 487 13.62 -6.36 14.17
N PRO A 488 13.27 -5.09 13.86
CA PRO A 488 13.61 -3.97 14.74
C PRO A 488 12.87 -4.08 16.07
N THR A 489 13.43 -3.49 17.13
CA THR A 489 12.67 -3.29 18.38
C THR A 489 11.61 -2.23 18.15
N MET A 490 10.34 -2.55 18.40
CA MET A 490 9.26 -1.61 18.13
C MET A 490 8.08 -1.72 19.08
N LEU A 491 7.43 -0.58 19.30
CA LEU A 491 6.14 -0.44 19.94
C LEU A 491 5.17 0.13 18.90
N PHE A 492 4.04 -0.53 18.66
CA PHE A 492 3.13 -0.06 17.62
C PHE A 492 1.66 -0.23 17.98
N VAL A 493 0.85 0.66 17.45
CA VAL A 493 -0.62 0.59 17.49
C VAL A 493 -1.08 0.31 16.07
N GLU A 494 -1.80 -0.76 15.86
CA GLU A 494 -2.42 -1.10 14.59
C GLU A 494 -3.72 -1.86 14.76
N HIS A 495 -4.65 -1.60 13.85
CA HIS A 495 -5.95 -2.25 13.83
C HIS A 495 -6.03 -3.41 12.83
N ASP A 496 -5.04 -3.56 11.95
CA ASP A 496 -4.92 -4.69 11.01
C ASP A 496 -4.49 -5.95 11.79
N VAL A 497 -5.41 -6.91 11.91
CA VAL A 497 -5.20 -8.16 12.69
C VAL A 497 -4.05 -8.96 12.10
N ARG A 498 -4.00 -9.12 10.77
CA ARG A 498 -2.93 -9.89 10.10
C ARG A 498 -1.56 -9.27 10.27
N PHE A 499 -1.49 -7.94 10.25
CA PHE A 499 -0.24 -7.24 10.51
C PHE A 499 0.24 -7.51 11.93
N ARG A 500 -0.65 -7.39 12.93
CA ARG A 500 -0.31 -7.65 14.33
C ARG A 500 0.13 -9.09 14.54
N GLU A 501 -0.64 -10.07 14.09
CA GLU A 501 -0.32 -11.50 14.24
C GLU A 501 1.03 -11.89 13.61
N LYS A 502 1.42 -11.24 12.50
CA LYS A 502 2.68 -11.51 11.82
C LYS A 502 3.87 -10.81 12.46
N ILE A 503 3.69 -9.58 12.94
CA ILE A 503 4.79 -8.71 13.36
C ILE A 503 4.99 -8.76 14.87
N ALA A 504 3.92 -8.77 15.68
CA ALA A 504 4.02 -8.70 17.12
C ALA A 504 4.67 -9.96 17.72
N THR A 505 5.58 -9.76 18.65
CA THR A 505 6.09 -10.81 19.55
C THR A 505 5.23 -10.91 20.81
N GLU A 506 4.64 -9.79 21.21
CA GLU A 506 3.78 -9.67 22.38
C GLU A 506 2.68 -8.64 22.13
N GLU A 507 1.52 -8.83 22.77
CA GLU A 507 0.38 -7.91 22.71
C GLU A 507 0.02 -7.41 24.11
N VAL A 508 -0.02 -6.09 24.27
CA VAL A 508 -0.36 -5.41 25.53
C VAL A 508 -1.74 -4.76 25.39
N PHE A 509 -2.68 -5.17 26.21
CA PHE A 509 -4.04 -4.63 26.21
C PHE A 509 -4.21 -3.50 27.20
N LEU A 510 -4.57 -2.31 26.71
CA LEU A 510 -5.05 -1.22 27.54
C LEU A 510 -6.56 -1.38 27.75
N ARG A 511 -6.93 -1.60 29.02
CA ARG A 511 -8.33 -1.72 29.43
C ARG A 511 -8.88 -0.34 29.80
N THR A 512 -9.98 0.05 29.20
CA THR A 512 -10.86 1.11 29.74
C THR A 512 -11.71 0.48 30.85
N ARG A 513 -11.95 1.21 31.91
CA ARG A 513 -12.99 0.82 32.89
C ARG A 513 -14.38 0.85 32.29
#